data_0ea424c35d6f28efa2147b08b51e534e
#
_entry.id   0ea424c35d6f28efa2147b08b51e534e
#
_cell.length_a   1.000
_cell.length_b   1.000
_cell.length_c   1.000
_cell.angle_alpha   90.00
_cell.angle_beta   90.00
_cell.angle_gamma   90.00
#
_symmetry.space_group_name_H-M   'P 1'
#
loop_
_entity.id
_entity.type
_entity.pdbx_description
1 polymer ?
#
loop_
_entity_poly.entity_id
_entity_poly.type
_entity_poly.pdbx_seq_one_letter_code
_entity_poly.pdbx_strand_id
1 'polypeptide(L)'
;MSAAFDPAEVPDLAPLIDHALLQPRLGRSDVERGCQQALHFGFAGICLASRWMPEARQWLGDRGSVRLISVLSFPFGACSSELKRAEAEAAVEAGADELDLVPDFALLLDGELTALHDQIAAVVELGLPLKLILEADQLTSDHLQALVEVALDAGVAFLKTGSGYGQPASSAIVRDLHGLAAGRAKVKASGGIRDLGHAIELVQAGAERLGTSRGVELVQAQRE
;
A
#
# COMPACT_ATOMS: atom_id res chain seq x y z
N MET A 1 20.43 -14.99 -17.34
CA MET A 1 19.46 -15.89 -18.00
C MET A 1 18.21 -15.84 -17.14
N SER A 2 17.16 -15.15 -17.60
CA SER A 2 15.86 -15.14 -16.92
C SER A 2 15.29 -16.57 -16.98
N ALA A 3 15.02 -17.17 -15.83
CA ALA A 3 14.29 -18.42 -15.78
C ALA A 3 12.91 -18.15 -16.42
N ALA A 4 12.53 -18.93 -17.42
CA ALA A 4 11.20 -18.86 -17.99
C ALA A 4 10.22 -19.28 -16.89
N PHE A 5 9.30 -18.39 -16.55
CA PHE A 5 8.22 -18.70 -15.61
C PHE A 5 7.31 -19.78 -16.22
N ASP A 6 6.90 -20.76 -15.41
CA ASP A 6 5.79 -21.63 -15.79
C ASP A 6 4.49 -20.83 -15.63
N PRO A 7 3.74 -20.53 -16.70
CA PRO A 7 2.48 -19.79 -16.62
C PRO A 7 1.44 -20.43 -15.70
N ALA A 8 1.53 -21.74 -15.45
CA ALA A 8 0.61 -22.46 -14.55
C ALA A 8 0.90 -22.21 -13.06
N GLU A 9 2.07 -21.67 -12.69
CA GLU A 9 2.46 -21.37 -11.31
C GLU A 9 2.27 -19.90 -10.94
N VAL A 10 1.86 -19.04 -11.89
CA VAL A 10 1.67 -17.62 -11.64
C VAL A 10 0.21 -17.35 -11.28
N PRO A 11 -0.08 -16.84 -10.08
CA PRO A 11 -1.45 -16.49 -9.71
C PRO A 11 -1.98 -15.34 -10.58
N ASP A 12 -3.31 -15.28 -10.77
CA ASP A 12 -3.95 -14.09 -11.35
C ASP A 12 -3.55 -12.85 -10.55
N LEU A 13 -2.91 -11.87 -11.21
CA LEU A 13 -2.45 -10.66 -10.57
C LEU A 13 -3.56 -9.67 -10.26
N ALA A 14 -4.66 -9.67 -11.01
CA ALA A 14 -5.72 -8.69 -10.84
C ALA A 14 -6.23 -8.58 -9.39
N PRO A 15 -6.58 -9.68 -8.69
CA PRO A 15 -7.03 -9.62 -7.31
C PRO A 15 -5.93 -9.28 -6.28
N LEU A 16 -4.68 -9.14 -6.72
CA LEU A 16 -3.56 -8.71 -5.88
C LEU A 16 -3.21 -7.23 -6.07
N ILE A 17 -3.78 -6.55 -7.09
CA ILE A 17 -3.40 -5.18 -7.44
C ILE A 17 -4.23 -4.15 -6.67
N ASP A 18 -3.55 -3.25 -5.94
CA ASP A 18 -4.04 -1.93 -5.56
C ASP A 18 -3.64 -0.95 -6.66
N HIS A 19 -4.57 -0.60 -7.54
CA HIS A 19 -4.33 0.35 -8.62
C HIS A 19 -4.11 1.75 -8.05
N ALA A 20 -2.87 2.25 -8.12
CA ALA A 20 -2.45 3.47 -7.42
C ALA A 20 -2.47 4.69 -8.36
N LEU A 21 -3.33 5.65 -8.06
CA LEU A 21 -3.37 6.96 -8.72
C LEU A 21 -2.99 8.03 -7.70
N LEU A 22 -1.68 8.23 -7.53
CA LEU A 22 -1.09 9.08 -6.49
C LEU A 22 -0.25 10.23 -7.05
N GLN A 23 -0.27 10.45 -8.35
CA GLN A 23 0.39 11.59 -8.98
C GLN A 23 -0.28 12.90 -8.55
N PRO A 24 0.49 13.98 -8.32
CA PRO A 24 -0.04 15.24 -7.79
C PRO A 24 -0.96 15.99 -8.76
N ARG A 25 -0.94 15.65 -10.05
CA ARG A 25 -1.69 16.32 -11.11
C ARG A 25 -2.74 15.40 -11.75
N LEU A 26 -3.65 14.89 -10.91
CA LEU A 26 -4.79 14.11 -11.38
C LEU A 26 -6.05 14.97 -11.34
N GLY A 27 -6.81 14.92 -12.45
CA GLY A 27 -8.12 15.50 -12.54
C GLY A 27 -9.22 14.49 -12.21
N ARG A 28 -10.46 14.99 -12.08
CA ARG A 28 -11.64 14.16 -11.79
C ARG A 28 -11.81 13.01 -12.78
N SER A 29 -11.63 13.28 -14.08
CA SER A 29 -11.76 12.27 -15.15
C SER A 29 -10.72 11.16 -15.07
N ASP A 30 -9.52 11.46 -14.54
CA ASP A 30 -8.47 10.46 -14.40
C ASP A 30 -8.82 9.47 -13.27
N VAL A 31 -9.33 10.00 -12.15
CA VAL A 31 -9.72 9.19 -11.00
C VAL A 31 -10.98 8.36 -11.32
N GLU A 32 -11.97 8.95 -12.00
CA GLU A 32 -13.17 8.23 -12.46
C GLU A 32 -12.80 7.07 -13.38
N ARG A 33 -11.93 7.31 -14.37
CA ARG A 33 -11.41 6.26 -15.26
C ARG A 33 -10.69 5.17 -14.48
N GLY A 34 -9.88 5.53 -13.48
CA GLY A 34 -9.19 4.57 -12.62
C GLY A 34 -10.16 3.70 -11.81
N CYS A 35 -11.24 4.27 -11.27
CA CYS A 35 -12.30 3.49 -10.61
C CYS A 35 -12.97 2.50 -11.56
N GLN A 36 -13.30 2.94 -12.79
CA GLN A 36 -13.87 2.08 -13.82
C GLN A 36 -12.93 0.95 -14.22
N GLN A 37 -11.62 1.26 -14.36
CA GLN A 37 -10.60 0.24 -14.64
C GLN A 37 -10.49 -0.78 -13.49
N ALA A 38 -10.49 -0.33 -12.23
CA ALA A 38 -10.40 -1.21 -11.08
C ALA A 38 -11.59 -2.19 -11.04
N LEU A 39 -12.80 -1.71 -11.33
CA LEU A 39 -13.99 -2.55 -11.45
C LEU A 39 -13.92 -3.51 -12.63
N HIS A 40 -13.51 -3.02 -13.80
CA HIS A 40 -13.46 -3.82 -15.03
C HIS A 40 -12.46 -4.97 -14.97
N PHE A 41 -11.28 -4.71 -14.41
CA PHE A 41 -10.21 -5.72 -14.32
C PHE A 41 -10.31 -6.60 -13.06
N GLY A 42 -11.17 -6.23 -12.10
CA GLY A 42 -11.31 -6.95 -10.83
C GLY A 42 -10.10 -6.75 -9.91
N PHE A 43 -9.56 -5.53 -9.84
CA PHE A 43 -8.45 -5.24 -8.95
C PHE A 43 -8.85 -5.40 -7.47
N ALA A 44 -7.87 -5.68 -6.61
CA ALA A 44 -8.07 -5.74 -5.17
C ALA A 44 -8.57 -4.39 -4.62
N GLY A 45 -8.04 -3.29 -5.15
CA GLY A 45 -8.46 -1.96 -4.75
C GLY A 45 -7.97 -0.86 -5.67
N ILE A 46 -8.43 0.36 -5.38
CA ILE A 46 -7.91 1.61 -5.93
C ILE A 46 -7.36 2.46 -4.78
N CYS A 47 -6.13 2.94 -4.92
CA CYS A 47 -5.41 3.69 -3.91
C CYS A 47 -5.27 5.16 -4.35
N LEU A 48 -5.82 6.08 -3.56
CA LEU A 48 -6.00 7.48 -3.89
C LEU A 48 -5.60 8.40 -2.71
N ALA A 49 -5.38 9.68 -3.00
CA ALA A 49 -5.31 10.70 -1.94
C ALA A 49 -6.69 10.87 -1.27
N SER A 50 -6.67 11.19 0.04
CA SER A 50 -7.87 11.33 0.90
C SER A 50 -8.96 12.24 0.32
N ARG A 51 -8.56 13.31 -0.37
CA ARG A 51 -9.51 14.23 -0.99
C ARG A 51 -10.45 13.60 -2.05
N TRP A 52 -10.07 12.45 -2.62
CA TRP A 52 -10.86 11.78 -3.67
C TRP A 52 -11.85 10.75 -3.12
N MET A 53 -11.84 10.49 -1.82
CA MET A 53 -12.67 9.43 -1.23
C MET A 53 -14.16 9.58 -1.51
N PRO A 54 -14.80 10.79 -1.36
CA PRO A 54 -16.23 10.92 -1.60
C PRO A 54 -16.65 10.61 -3.03
N GLU A 55 -15.91 11.17 -4.02
CA GLU A 55 -16.22 10.93 -5.43
C GLU A 55 -15.91 9.49 -5.85
N ALA A 56 -14.78 8.94 -5.40
CA ALA A 56 -14.39 7.58 -5.72
C ALA A 56 -15.40 6.57 -5.16
N ARG A 57 -15.94 6.79 -3.97
CA ARG A 57 -17.01 5.95 -3.42
C ARG A 57 -18.28 5.99 -4.28
N GLN A 58 -18.64 7.16 -4.83
CA GLN A 58 -19.77 7.27 -5.76
C GLN A 58 -19.56 6.46 -7.04
N TRP A 59 -18.34 6.48 -7.61
CA TRP A 59 -18.03 5.74 -8.84
C TRP A 59 -17.86 4.24 -8.63
N LEU A 60 -17.37 3.82 -7.47
CA LEU A 60 -17.26 2.41 -7.12
C LEU A 60 -18.61 1.80 -6.68
N GLY A 61 -19.55 2.66 -6.25
CA GLY A 61 -20.80 2.22 -5.64
C GLY A 61 -20.64 1.75 -4.20
N ASP A 62 -21.52 0.86 -3.74
CA ASP A 62 -21.46 0.30 -2.40
C ASP A 62 -20.20 -0.54 -2.20
N ARG A 63 -19.86 -0.82 -0.93
CA ARG A 63 -18.70 -1.66 -0.58
C ARG A 63 -18.81 -3.03 -1.27
N GLY A 64 -17.83 -3.32 -2.12
CA GLY A 64 -17.79 -4.51 -2.97
C GLY A 64 -16.43 -5.19 -2.99
N SER A 65 -16.14 -5.88 -4.11
CA SER A 65 -14.86 -6.57 -4.31
C SER A 65 -13.65 -5.63 -4.42
N VAL A 66 -13.85 -4.43 -5.02
CA VAL A 66 -12.79 -3.42 -5.16
C VAL A 66 -12.77 -2.53 -3.92
N ARG A 67 -11.65 -2.52 -3.20
CA ARG A 67 -11.45 -1.71 -1.99
C ARG A 67 -11.10 -0.28 -2.35
N LEU A 68 -11.72 0.69 -1.68
CA LEU A 68 -11.32 2.08 -1.73
C LEU A 68 -10.27 2.35 -0.65
N ILE A 69 -9.05 2.71 -1.07
CA ILE A 69 -7.90 2.83 -0.21
C ILE A 69 -7.44 4.28 -0.17
N SER A 70 -7.39 4.88 1.02
CA SER A 70 -6.86 6.23 1.22
C SER A 70 -5.40 6.18 1.66
N VAL A 71 -4.52 6.96 1.01
CA VAL A 71 -3.22 7.26 1.61
C VAL A 71 -3.36 8.38 2.63
N LEU A 72 -2.54 8.33 3.69
CA LEU A 72 -2.53 9.28 4.80
C LEU A 72 -1.13 9.87 4.99
N SER A 73 -1.05 11.19 5.18
CA SER A 73 0.21 11.94 5.34
C SER A 73 1.22 11.66 4.21
N PHE A 74 0.69 11.40 3.04
CA PHE A 74 1.46 10.91 1.88
C PHE A 74 2.05 12.07 1.05
N PRO A 75 3.30 11.95 0.53
CA PRO A 75 4.17 10.77 0.65
C PRO A 75 5.19 10.84 1.79
N PHE A 76 5.28 11.94 2.53
CA PHE A 76 6.42 12.24 3.39
C PHE A 76 6.24 11.89 4.87
N GLY A 77 5.02 11.69 5.35
CA GLY A 77 4.74 11.43 6.76
C GLY A 77 4.99 12.62 7.71
N ALA A 78 5.43 13.76 7.20
CA ALA A 78 5.92 14.91 7.96
C ALA A 78 4.78 15.83 8.43
N CYS A 79 3.84 15.29 9.20
CA CYS A 79 2.84 16.07 9.91
C CYS A 79 2.53 15.45 11.29
N SER A 80 1.88 16.23 12.16
CA SER A 80 1.61 15.77 13.52
C SER A 80 0.67 14.56 13.57
N SER A 81 0.70 13.82 14.69
CA SER A 81 -0.16 12.66 14.91
C SER A 81 -1.64 13.02 14.86
N GLU A 82 -2.02 14.19 15.37
CA GLU A 82 -3.41 14.70 15.34
C GLU A 82 -3.89 14.93 13.90
N LEU A 83 -3.03 15.47 13.03
CA LEU A 83 -3.38 15.68 11.61
C LEU A 83 -3.52 14.36 10.85
N LYS A 84 -2.65 13.38 11.14
CA LYS A 84 -2.76 12.03 10.56
C LYS A 84 -4.07 11.36 10.96
N ARG A 85 -4.41 11.43 12.26
CA ARG A 85 -5.67 10.91 12.78
C ARG A 85 -6.87 11.60 12.14
N ALA A 86 -6.89 12.94 12.09
CA ALA A 86 -7.98 13.70 11.49
C ALA A 86 -8.16 13.37 9.99
N GLU A 87 -7.07 13.20 9.24
CA GLU A 87 -7.12 12.76 7.84
C GLU A 87 -7.70 11.34 7.72
N ALA A 88 -7.31 10.44 8.62
CA ALA A 88 -7.82 9.07 8.66
C ALA A 88 -9.32 9.03 8.98
N GLU A 89 -9.78 9.78 9.99
CA GLU A 89 -11.20 9.91 10.36
C GLU A 89 -12.02 10.42 9.18
N ALA A 90 -11.56 11.47 8.50
CA ALA A 90 -12.23 12.01 7.31
C ALA A 90 -12.29 10.99 6.15
N ALA A 91 -11.23 10.20 5.95
CA ALA A 91 -11.21 9.14 4.94
C ALA A 91 -12.21 8.00 5.27
N VAL A 92 -12.30 7.61 6.54
CA VAL A 92 -13.26 6.60 7.02
C VAL A 92 -14.70 7.08 6.81
N GLU A 93 -15.01 8.32 7.23
CA GLU A 93 -16.33 8.95 7.06
C GLU A 93 -16.72 9.06 5.58
N ALA A 94 -15.74 9.35 4.71
CA ALA A 94 -15.93 9.42 3.26
C ALA A 94 -16.02 8.03 2.57
N GLY A 95 -15.95 6.94 3.33
CA GLY A 95 -16.20 5.58 2.85
C GLY A 95 -14.97 4.81 2.40
N ALA A 96 -13.76 5.13 2.87
CA ALA A 96 -12.60 4.28 2.69
C ALA A 96 -12.84 2.87 3.26
N ASP A 97 -12.23 1.86 2.64
CA ASP A 97 -12.26 0.46 3.09
C ASP A 97 -10.93 0.05 3.73
N GLU A 98 -9.82 0.67 3.34
CA GLU A 98 -8.47 0.44 3.85
C GLU A 98 -7.69 1.75 3.89
N LEU A 99 -6.66 1.83 4.71
CA LEU A 99 -5.81 3.01 4.90
C LEU A 99 -4.34 2.64 4.67
N ASP A 100 -3.58 3.51 3.98
CA ASP A 100 -2.12 3.36 3.78
C ASP A 100 -1.44 4.59 4.45
N LEU A 101 -0.82 4.41 5.62
CA LEU A 101 -0.22 5.49 6.42
C LEU A 101 1.28 5.61 6.19
N VAL A 102 1.77 6.83 5.98
CA VAL A 102 3.20 7.15 6.14
C VAL A 102 3.43 7.60 7.59
N PRO A 103 4.26 6.87 8.37
CA PRO A 103 4.57 7.24 9.76
C PRO A 103 5.43 8.51 9.83
N ASP A 104 5.61 9.04 11.03
CA ASP A 104 6.61 10.06 11.26
C ASP A 104 7.98 9.41 11.46
N PHE A 105 8.81 9.46 10.44
CA PHE A 105 10.16 8.88 10.49
C PHE A 105 11.10 9.61 11.48
N ALA A 106 10.82 10.87 11.84
CA ALA A 106 11.62 11.55 12.86
C ALA A 106 11.51 10.84 14.21
N LEU A 107 10.29 10.39 14.60
CA LEU A 107 10.10 9.63 15.84
C LEU A 107 10.92 8.32 15.84
N LEU A 108 11.01 7.65 14.70
CA LEU A 108 11.85 6.44 14.56
C LEU A 108 13.33 6.77 14.73
N LEU A 109 13.82 7.80 14.03
CA LEU A 109 15.24 8.19 14.02
C LEU A 109 15.72 8.74 15.37
N ASP A 110 14.81 9.39 16.11
CA ASP A 110 15.09 9.93 17.45
C ASP A 110 14.87 8.87 18.56
N GLY A 111 14.43 7.64 18.20
CA GLY A 111 14.20 6.56 19.15
C GLY A 111 12.92 6.69 19.97
N GLU A 112 12.02 7.57 19.59
CA GLU A 112 10.73 7.84 20.25
C GLU A 112 9.68 6.77 19.88
N LEU A 113 10.03 5.48 20.09
CA LEU A 113 9.23 4.34 19.62
C LEU A 113 7.84 4.26 20.24
N THR A 114 7.67 4.73 21.49
CA THR A 114 6.35 4.79 22.13
C THR A 114 5.44 5.79 21.43
N ALA A 115 5.94 6.98 21.12
CA ALA A 115 5.16 7.98 20.41
C ALA A 115 4.82 7.53 18.98
N LEU A 116 5.75 6.83 18.32
CA LEU A 116 5.52 6.24 17.02
C LEU A 116 4.45 5.14 17.06
N HIS A 117 4.49 4.27 18.08
CA HIS A 117 3.46 3.26 18.32
C HIS A 117 2.09 3.92 18.52
N ASP A 118 1.99 4.91 19.40
CA ASP A 118 0.73 5.58 19.71
C ASP A 118 0.15 6.29 18.48
N GLN A 119 1.00 6.87 17.63
CA GLN A 119 0.58 7.46 16.35
C GLN A 119 -0.06 6.42 15.43
N ILE A 120 0.54 5.24 15.28
CA ILE A 120 0.05 4.17 14.41
C ILE A 120 -1.22 3.54 15.01
N ALA A 121 -1.19 3.23 16.31
CA ALA A 121 -2.31 2.63 17.03
C ALA A 121 -3.57 3.52 16.98
N ALA A 122 -3.41 4.84 17.09
CA ALA A 122 -4.51 5.78 16.98
C ALA A 122 -5.25 5.72 15.63
N VAL A 123 -4.58 5.31 14.56
CA VAL A 123 -5.21 5.09 13.24
C VAL A 123 -5.80 3.69 13.14
N VAL A 124 -5.13 2.66 13.69
CA VAL A 124 -5.66 1.28 13.73
C VAL A 124 -6.98 1.21 14.50
N GLU A 125 -7.12 1.97 15.59
CA GLU A 125 -8.35 2.06 16.39
C GLU A 125 -9.60 2.52 15.61
N LEU A 126 -9.44 3.13 14.44
CA LEU A 126 -10.57 3.48 13.55
C LEU A 126 -11.22 2.24 12.91
N GLY A 127 -10.65 1.06 13.07
CA GLY A 127 -11.25 -0.22 12.73
C GLY A 127 -11.14 -0.64 11.26
N LEU A 128 -10.40 0.10 10.42
CA LEU A 128 -10.09 -0.32 9.06
C LEU A 128 -8.72 -0.98 8.97
N PRO A 129 -8.51 -1.94 8.04
CA PRO A 129 -7.18 -2.49 7.78
C PRO A 129 -6.19 -1.38 7.44
N LEU A 130 -5.12 -1.27 8.23
CA LEU A 130 -4.05 -0.29 8.03
C LEU A 130 -2.85 -0.95 7.38
N LYS A 131 -2.28 -0.30 6.36
CA LYS A 131 -0.98 -0.63 5.79
C LYS A 131 0.01 0.46 6.17
N LEU A 132 1.12 0.09 6.80
CA LEU A 132 2.18 1.04 7.14
C LEU A 132 3.21 1.10 6.02
N ILE A 133 3.48 2.31 5.53
CA ILE A 133 4.48 2.58 4.48
C ILE A 133 5.84 2.74 5.17
N LEU A 134 6.78 1.83 4.89
CA LEU A 134 8.02 1.71 5.63
C LEU A 134 9.18 2.48 5.01
N GLU A 135 9.14 2.81 3.70
CA GLU A 135 10.29 3.30 2.92
C GLU A 135 11.54 2.43 3.19
N ALA A 136 11.35 1.11 3.11
CA ALA A 136 12.29 0.12 3.60
C ALA A 136 13.69 0.18 2.94
N ASP A 137 13.78 0.71 1.72
CA ASP A 137 15.01 0.95 0.99
C ASP A 137 15.85 2.11 1.56
N GLN A 138 15.28 2.96 2.41
CA GLN A 138 15.92 4.13 3.00
C GLN A 138 16.32 3.91 4.46
N LEU A 139 15.97 2.78 5.05
CA LEU A 139 16.25 2.48 6.46
C LEU A 139 17.44 1.54 6.61
N THR A 140 18.16 1.69 7.71
CA THR A 140 19.11 0.67 8.16
C THR A 140 18.34 -0.59 8.62
N SER A 141 19.01 -1.73 8.69
CA SER A 141 18.38 -2.98 9.17
C SER A 141 17.80 -2.82 10.58
N ASP A 142 18.49 -2.11 11.47
CA ASP A 142 18.05 -1.89 12.85
C ASP A 142 16.80 -1.01 12.91
N HIS A 143 16.76 0.08 12.12
CA HIS A 143 15.58 0.93 12.03
C HIS A 143 14.39 0.21 11.38
N LEU A 144 14.65 -0.59 10.33
CA LEU A 144 13.59 -1.37 9.69
C LEU A 144 12.99 -2.38 10.67
N GLN A 145 13.84 -3.10 11.42
CA GLN A 145 13.38 -4.05 12.41
C GLN A 145 12.56 -3.36 13.51
N ALA A 146 13.06 -2.25 14.07
CA ALA A 146 12.35 -1.49 15.09
C ALA A 146 10.98 -0.97 14.59
N LEU A 147 10.93 -0.43 13.36
CA LEU A 147 9.67 0.05 12.77
C LEU A 147 8.68 -1.09 12.54
N VAL A 148 9.15 -2.26 12.08
CA VAL A 148 8.30 -3.44 11.88
C VAL A 148 7.74 -3.94 13.21
N GLU A 149 8.57 -4.04 14.27
CA GLU A 149 8.11 -4.44 15.61
C GLU A 149 7.02 -3.49 16.13
N VAL A 150 7.27 -2.18 16.06
CA VAL A 150 6.27 -1.15 16.45
C VAL A 150 4.98 -1.28 15.64
N ALA A 151 5.08 -1.48 14.32
CA ALA A 151 3.93 -1.64 13.44
C ALA A 151 3.09 -2.87 13.80
N LEU A 152 3.75 -4.01 14.03
CA LEU A 152 3.09 -5.26 14.39
C LEU A 152 2.41 -5.19 15.77
N ASP A 153 3.04 -4.50 16.72
CA ASP A 153 2.48 -4.32 18.06
C ASP A 153 1.30 -3.34 18.06
N ALA A 154 1.32 -2.34 17.19
CA ALA A 154 0.18 -1.46 16.95
C ALA A 154 -0.97 -2.13 16.19
N GLY A 155 -0.77 -3.32 15.60
CA GLY A 155 -1.82 -4.10 14.95
C GLY A 155 -2.06 -3.75 13.48
N VAL A 156 -1.03 -3.33 12.72
CA VAL A 156 -1.19 -3.08 11.28
C VAL A 156 -1.52 -4.37 10.52
N ALA A 157 -2.36 -4.27 9.51
CA ALA A 157 -2.74 -5.40 8.67
C ALA A 157 -1.68 -5.72 7.59
N PHE A 158 -0.91 -4.71 7.15
CA PHE A 158 0.11 -4.87 6.13
C PHE A 158 1.36 -4.04 6.43
N LEU A 159 2.51 -4.60 6.07
CA LEU A 159 3.77 -3.89 5.91
C LEU A 159 3.93 -3.54 4.42
N LYS A 160 4.00 -2.25 4.09
CA LYS A 160 4.12 -1.77 2.71
C LYS A 160 5.56 -1.29 2.47
N THR A 161 6.21 -1.80 1.43
CA THR A 161 7.63 -1.56 1.16
C THR A 161 7.99 -0.08 1.03
N GLY A 162 7.17 0.72 0.31
CA GLY A 162 7.44 2.14 0.10
C GLY A 162 6.24 2.89 -0.51
N SER A 163 6.40 4.21 -0.64
CA SER A 163 5.41 5.11 -1.27
C SER A 163 5.43 5.05 -2.80
N GLY A 164 6.56 4.66 -3.37
CA GLY A 164 6.85 4.75 -4.80
C GLY A 164 7.61 6.03 -5.21
N TYR A 165 7.95 6.89 -4.24
CA TYR A 165 8.84 8.05 -4.42
C TYR A 165 10.31 7.73 -4.13
N GLY A 166 10.59 6.56 -3.53
CA GLY A 166 11.92 6.00 -3.32
C GLY A 166 12.34 5.04 -4.44
N GLN A 167 13.19 4.06 -4.09
CA GLN A 167 13.65 3.04 -5.02
C GLN A 167 12.51 2.05 -5.35
N PRO A 168 12.61 1.35 -6.49
CA PRO A 168 11.68 0.27 -6.81
C PRO A 168 11.71 -0.82 -5.73
N ALA A 169 10.52 -1.40 -5.42
CA ALA A 169 10.43 -2.55 -4.54
C ALA A 169 11.29 -3.70 -5.07
N SER A 170 12.00 -4.38 -4.18
CA SER A 170 12.82 -5.54 -4.55
C SER A 170 12.31 -6.82 -3.89
N SER A 171 12.53 -7.95 -4.55
CA SER A 171 12.21 -9.26 -3.98
C SER A 171 13.00 -9.58 -2.71
N ALA A 172 14.17 -8.96 -2.50
CA ALA A 172 14.93 -9.07 -1.26
C ALA A 172 14.18 -8.41 -0.10
N ILE A 173 13.80 -7.13 -0.25
CA ILE A 173 13.03 -6.40 0.78
C ILE A 173 11.70 -7.11 1.08
N VAL A 174 10.99 -7.63 0.06
CA VAL A 174 9.73 -8.37 0.29
C VAL A 174 9.97 -9.61 1.13
N ARG A 175 11.03 -10.40 0.85
CA ARG A 175 11.38 -11.58 1.66
C ARG A 175 11.75 -11.21 3.10
N ASP A 176 12.52 -10.13 3.28
CA ASP A 176 12.89 -9.65 4.60
C ASP A 176 11.65 -9.24 5.41
N LEU A 177 10.76 -8.45 4.82
CA LEU A 177 9.50 -8.06 5.47
C LEU A 177 8.57 -9.24 5.74
N HIS A 178 8.48 -10.20 4.82
CA HIS A 178 7.70 -11.41 5.02
C HIS A 178 8.24 -12.24 6.21
N GLY A 179 9.57 -12.34 6.30
CA GLY A 179 10.23 -12.99 7.44
C GLY A 179 9.99 -12.25 8.76
N LEU A 180 10.16 -10.93 8.80
CA LEU A 180 9.93 -10.09 9.98
C LEU A 180 8.45 -10.08 10.41
N ALA A 181 7.53 -10.08 9.45
CA ALA A 181 6.09 -10.14 9.74
C ALA A 181 5.70 -11.42 10.48
N ALA A 182 6.38 -12.54 10.20
CA ALA A 182 6.16 -13.84 10.86
C ALA A 182 4.68 -14.27 10.92
N GLY A 183 3.91 -13.94 9.86
CA GLY A 183 2.47 -14.21 9.76
C GLY A 183 1.55 -13.28 10.56
N ARG A 184 2.09 -12.28 11.28
CA ARG A 184 1.30 -11.28 12.05
C ARG A 184 0.70 -10.19 11.15
N ALA A 185 1.35 -9.89 10.03
CA ALA A 185 0.87 -8.96 9.02
C ALA A 185 1.22 -9.48 7.61
N LYS A 186 0.50 -9.00 6.61
CA LYS A 186 0.75 -9.25 5.20
C LYS A 186 1.79 -8.28 4.63
N VAL A 187 2.34 -8.58 3.45
CA VAL A 187 3.27 -7.69 2.77
C VAL A 187 2.62 -7.11 1.51
N LYS A 188 2.67 -5.77 1.38
CA LYS A 188 2.33 -5.06 0.14
C LYS A 188 3.62 -4.55 -0.50
N ALA A 189 3.96 -5.06 -1.68
CA ALA A 189 5.04 -4.50 -2.50
C ALA A 189 4.52 -3.29 -3.28
N SER A 190 5.20 -2.17 -3.22
CA SER A 190 4.87 -0.98 -4.00
C SER A 190 6.10 -0.11 -4.28
N GLY A 191 6.06 0.56 -5.42
CA GLY A 191 7.17 1.36 -5.96
C GLY A 191 7.80 0.70 -7.18
N GLY A 192 7.78 1.38 -8.32
CA GLY A 192 8.50 0.97 -9.53
C GLY A 192 8.04 -0.31 -10.21
N ILE A 193 6.89 -0.88 -9.87
CA ILE A 193 6.37 -2.12 -10.49
C ILE A 193 5.76 -1.75 -11.84
N ARG A 194 6.49 -2.08 -12.93
CA ARG A 194 6.15 -1.62 -14.29
C ARG A 194 5.98 -2.72 -15.32
N ASP A 195 6.51 -3.92 -15.06
CA ASP A 195 6.46 -5.06 -15.95
C ASP A 195 6.03 -6.33 -15.22
N LEU A 196 5.55 -7.30 -16.00
CA LEU A 196 4.98 -8.54 -15.50
C LEU A 196 6.01 -9.39 -14.75
N GLY A 197 7.25 -9.49 -15.27
CA GLY A 197 8.29 -10.30 -14.64
C GLY A 197 8.60 -9.81 -13.22
N HIS A 198 8.78 -8.49 -13.07
CA HIS A 198 9.01 -7.88 -11.75
C HIS A 198 7.81 -8.10 -10.79
N ALA A 199 6.57 -7.94 -11.28
CA ALA A 199 5.38 -8.19 -10.47
C ALA A 199 5.33 -9.64 -9.94
N ILE A 200 5.62 -10.62 -10.81
CA ILE A 200 5.68 -12.04 -10.47
C ILE A 200 6.78 -12.33 -9.43
N GLU A 201 7.98 -11.78 -9.62
CA GLU A 201 9.11 -11.94 -8.68
C GLU A 201 8.73 -11.45 -7.27
N LEU A 202 8.00 -10.34 -7.17
CA LEU A 202 7.56 -9.80 -5.87
C LEU A 202 6.50 -10.70 -5.21
N VAL A 203 5.55 -11.25 -5.97
CA VAL A 203 4.56 -12.20 -5.45
C VAL A 203 5.24 -13.48 -4.98
N GLN A 204 6.16 -14.03 -5.76
CA GLN A 204 6.95 -15.22 -5.37
C GLN A 204 7.85 -14.97 -4.16
N ALA A 205 8.25 -13.71 -3.93
CA ALA A 205 8.99 -13.32 -2.73
C ALA A 205 8.12 -13.23 -1.47
N GLY A 206 6.78 -13.32 -1.59
CA GLY A 206 5.84 -13.27 -0.48
C GLY A 206 4.95 -12.03 -0.43
N ALA A 207 4.92 -11.20 -1.49
CA ALA A 207 3.97 -10.09 -1.54
C ALA A 207 2.54 -10.63 -1.76
N GLU A 208 1.61 -10.25 -0.89
CA GLU A 208 0.20 -10.59 -0.98
C GLU A 208 -0.64 -9.44 -1.58
N ARG A 209 -0.02 -8.30 -1.82
CA ARG A 209 -0.62 -7.15 -2.48
C ARG A 209 0.45 -6.40 -3.30
N LEU A 210 0.07 -5.87 -4.45
CA LEU A 210 0.93 -5.07 -5.34
C LEU A 210 0.36 -3.66 -5.50
N GLY A 211 1.12 -2.63 -5.13
CA GLY A 211 0.76 -1.24 -5.35
C GLY A 211 1.41 -0.71 -6.64
N THR A 212 0.64 -0.48 -7.68
CA THR A 212 1.16 -0.01 -8.97
C THR A 212 0.17 0.90 -9.69
N SER A 213 0.69 1.87 -10.47
CA SER A 213 -0.10 2.66 -11.42
C SER A 213 -0.24 1.97 -12.79
N ARG A 214 0.40 0.81 -12.98
CA ARG A 214 0.42 0.03 -14.23
C ARG A 214 -0.43 -1.24 -14.16
N GLY A 215 -1.46 -1.24 -13.30
CA GLY A 215 -2.29 -2.44 -13.10
C GLY A 215 -2.93 -2.96 -14.37
N VAL A 216 -3.42 -2.06 -15.24
CA VAL A 216 -4.04 -2.42 -16.52
C VAL A 216 -3.04 -3.11 -17.43
N GLU A 217 -1.86 -2.52 -17.62
CA GLU A 217 -0.80 -3.05 -18.49
C GLU A 217 -0.28 -4.41 -17.98
N LEU A 218 -0.14 -4.58 -16.65
CA LEU A 218 0.30 -5.85 -16.06
C LEU A 218 -0.70 -6.98 -16.32
N VAL A 219 -1.99 -6.72 -16.10
CA VAL A 219 -3.03 -7.74 -16.31
C VAL A 219 -3.24 -8.05 -17.78
N GLN A 220 -3.12 -7.07 -18.67
CA GLN A 220 -3.16 -7.30 -20.11
C GLN A 220 -1.98 -8.18 -20.56
N ALA A 221 -0.75 -7.87 -20.12
CA ALA A 221 0.43 -8.66 -20.42
C ALA A 221 0.40 -10.08 -19.85
N GLN A 222 -0.35 -10.32 -18.75
CA GLN A 222 -0.54 -11.67 -18.20
C GLN A 222 -1.53 -12.51 -19.02
N ARG A 223 -2.46 -11.85 -19.73
CA ARG A 223 -3.51 -12.53 -20.51
C ARG A 223 -3.14 -12.77 -21.97
N GLU A 224 -2.03 -12.20 -22.45
CA GLU A 224 -1.44 -12.42 -23.76
C GLU A 224 -0.56 -13.70 -23.78
#